data_8391147ba90a39828c9ce2d78be55d9b
#
_entry.id   8391147ba90a39828c9ce2d78be55d9b
#
_cell.length_a   1.000
_cell.length_b   1.000
_cell.length_c   1.000
_cell.angle_alpha   90.00
_cell.angle_beta   90.00
_cell.angle_gamma   90.00
#
_symmetry.space_group_name_H-M   'P 1'
#
loop_
_entity.id
_entity.type
_entity.pdbx_description
1 polymer ?
#
loop_
_entity_poly.entity_id
_entity_poly.type
_entity_poly.pdbx_seq_one_letter_code
_entity_poly.pdbx_strand_id
1 'polypeptide(L)'
;EDTSTPLAQNNDFIDELDGFKRETDTFDTFMESSWYYARYPSSDNNKQAFDARSNYWLPVDIYIGGIEHAILHLLYARFFHKVLRDLGYVKSDEPFKKLLTQGMVLKDGAKMSKSKGNTVDPEPYIEKFGADSIRTFMIFASPPEQSLEWSDSGLEGCHKFLKRLWNLSNKVNNFDETKFDKNSESLKLENIKIFSKINDD
;
A
#
# COMPACT_ATOMS: atom_id res chain seq x y z
N GLU A 1 -35.12 -7.01 20.90
CA GLU A 1 -34.24 -7.49 19.81
C GLU A 1 -33.20 -8.39 20.45
N ASP A 2 -33.08 -9.62 19.95
CA ASP A 2 -32.09 -10.58 20.42
C ASP A 2 -30.68 -10.08 20.06
N THR A 3 -29.87 -9.80 21.07
CA THR A 3 -28.50 -9.31 20.92
C THR A 3 -27.47 -10.42 20.87
N SER A 4 -27.93 -11.70 20.90
CA SER A 4 -27.01 -12.83 20.84
C SER A 4 -26.37 -12.96 19.44
N THR A 5 -25.12 -13.42 19.41
CA THR A 5 -24.44 -13.70 18.16
C THR A 5 -25.09 -14.87 17.41
N PRO A 6 -25.05 -14.91 16.07
CA PRO A 6 -25.62 -16.02 15.29
C PRO A 6 -25.08 -17.39 15.70
N LEU A 7 -23.81 -17.47 16.12
CA LEU A 7 -23.19 -18.70 16.59
C LEU A 7 -23.77 -19.14 17.94
N ALA A 8 -24.13 -18.21 18.84
CA ALA A 8 -24.75 -18.51 20.13
C ALA A 8 -26.15 -19.09 20.01
N GLN A 9 -26.80 -18.96 18.86
CA GLN A 9 -28.12 -19.52 18.57
C GLN A 9 -28.05 -20.91 17.90
N ASN A 10 -26.85 -21.37 17.53
CA ASN A 10 -26.65 -22.66 16.86
C ASN A 10 -26.17 -23.72 17.85
N ASN A 11 -27.12 -24.52 18.36
CA ASN A 11 -26.83 -25.59 19.32
C ASN A 11 -25.88 -26.65 18.75
N ASP A 12 -25.99 -26.97 17.45
CA ASP A 12 -25.10 -27.95 16.80
C ASP A 12 -23.65 -27.44 16.73
N PHE A 13 -23.45 -26.11 16.74
CA PHE A 13 -22.13 -25.50 16.82
C PHE A 13 -21.60 -25.46 18.25
N ILE A 14 -22.46 -25.17 19.25
CA ILE A 14 -22.08 -24.98 20.65
C ILE A 14 -21.76 -26.31 21.33
N ASP A 15 -22.58 -27.33 21.06
CA ASP A 15 -22.46 -28.63 21.70
C ASP A 15 -21.20 -29.36 21.27
N GLU A 16 -20.46 -29.83 22.25
CA GLU A 16 -19.14 -30.34 22.02
C GLU A 16 -18.89 -31.73 22.53
N LEU A 17 -17.79 -32.24 21.95
CA LEU A 17 -17.12 -33.44 22.45
C LEU A 17 -16.47 -33.17 23.83
N ASP A 18 -16.66 -34.09 24.77
CA ASP A 18 -15.97 -34.14 26.08
C ASP A 18 -16.35 -33.06 27.11
N GLY A 19 -17.56 -32.49 27.02
CA GLY A 19 -18.10 -31.61 28.07
C GLY A 19 -17.63 -30.16 28.02
N PHE A 20 -16.97 -29.78 26.96
CA PHE A 20 -16.63 -28.36 26.65
C PHE A 20 -17.70 -27.74 25.75
N LYS A 21 -17.88 -26.43 25.84
CA LYS A 21 -18.70 -25.65 24.90
C LYS A 21 -17.80 -24.81 24.03
N ARG A 22 -18.13 -24.72 22.76
CA ARG A 22 -17.40 -23.82 21.86
C ARG A 22 -17.69 -22.36 22.21
N GLU A 23 -16.66 -21.55 22.07
CA GLU A 23 -16.80 -20.10 22.13
C GLU A 23 -17.63 -19.62 20.94
N THR A 24 -18.59 -18.74 21.22
CA THR A 24 -19.51 -18.21 20.20
C THR A 24 -19.20 -16.78 19.79
N ASP A 25 -18.24 -16.12 20.43
CA ASP A 25 -17.74 -14.83 20.00
C ASP A 25 -16.91 -14.99 18.73
N THR A 26 -16.98 -14.00 17.86
CA THR A 26 -16.10 -13.93 16.69
C THR A 26 -14.73 -13.40 17.09
N PHE A 27 -13.71 -13.75 16.32
CA PHE A 27 -12.39 -13.14 16.49
C PHE A 27 -12.45 -11.63 16.28
N ASP A 28 -11.53 -10.93 16.92
CA ASP A 28 -11.28 -9.52 16.64
C ASP A 28 -10.99 -9.29 15.14
N THR A 29 -11.44 -8.16 14.61
CA THR A 29 -11.29 -7.83 13.19
C THR A 29 -9.84 -7.77 12.73
N PHE A 30 -8.88 -7.57 13.64
CA PHE A 30 -7.45 -7.55 13.35
C PHE A 30 -6.76 -8.91 13.43
N MET A 31 -7.47 -9.98 13.78
CA MET A 31 -6.90 -11.31 13.97
C MET A 31 -6.16 -11.78 12.69
N GLU A 32 -6.85 -11.85 11.57
CA GLU A 32 -6.27 -12.33 10.31
C GLU A 32 -5.21 -11.39 9.76
N SER A 33 -5.42 -10.09 9.90
CA SER A 33 -4.44 -9.09 9.47
C SER A 33 -3.17 -9.06 10.33
N SER A 34 -3.17 -9.73 11.48
CA SER A 34 -2.02 -9.75 12.39
C SER A 34 -0.87 -10.64 11.94
N TRP A 35 -1.09 -11.54 10.97
CA TRP A 35 -0.09 -12.50 10.54
C TRP A 35 -0.02 -12.73 9.02
N TYR A 36 -0.86 -12.07 8.22
CA TYR A 36 -0.95 -12.26 6.77
C TYR A 36 0.39 -12.10 6.05
N TYR A 37 1.23 -11.14 6.49
CA TYR A 37 2.56 -10.89 5.93
C TYR A 37 3.50 -12.10 6.07
N ALA A 38 3.35 -12.88 7.13
CA ALA A 38 4.11 -14.11 7.34
C ALA A 38 3.60 -15.25 6.46
N ARG A 39 2.30 -15.25 6.13
CA ARG A 39 1.67 -16.23 5.24
C ARG A 39 2.00 -16.00 3.76
N TYR A 40 2.13 -14.77 3.31
CA TYR A 40 2.33 -14.42 1.90
C TYR A 40 3.44 -15.19 1.20
N PRO A 41 4.65 -15.36 1.78
CA PRO A 41 5.72 -16.11 1.12
C PRO A 41 5.42 -17.58 0.87
N SER A 42 4.46 -18.14 1.59
CA SER A 42 4.07 -19.55 1.52
C SER A 42 2.57 -19.75 1.28
N SER A 43 1.95 -18.85 0.52
CA SER A 43 0.49 -18.83 0.25
C SER A 43 -0.03 -20.11 -0.43
N ASP A 44 0.81 -20.79 -1.18
CA ASP A 44 0.53 -22.07 -1.87
C ASP A 44 0.68 -23.31 -0.96
N ASN A 45 1.18 -23.16 0.27
CA ASN A 45 1.35 -24.26 1.19
C ASN A 45 0.02 -24.65 1.86
N ASN A 46 -0.55 -25.80 1.49
CA ASN A 46 -1.82 -26.28 2.02
C ASN A 46 -1.68 -27.18 3.28
N LYS A 47 -0.43 -27.39 3.75
CA LYS A 47 -0.17 -28.25 4.91
C LYS A 47 0.19 -27.47 6.18
N GLN A 48 0.80 -26.31 6.02
CA GLN A 48 1.30 -25.49 7.11
C GLN A 48 1.00 -24.01 6.83
N ALA A 49 0.80 -23.22 7.87
CA ALA A 49 0.61 -21.77 7.75
C ALA A 49 1.87 -21.08 7.25
N PHE A 50 3.05 -21.57 7.67
CA PHE A 50 4.35 -21.01 7.33
C PHE A 50 5.32 -22.13 6.95
N ASP A 51 6.30 -21.81 6.09
CA ASP A 51 7.45 -22.65 5.80
C ASP A 51 8.76 -21.84 5.79
N ALA A 52 9.85 -22.45 5.35
CA ALA A 52 11.17 -21.81 5.34
C ALA A 52 11.22 -20.48 4.56
N ARG A 53 10.34 -20.29 3.59
CA ARG A 53 10.24 -19.04 2.79
C ARG A 53 9.82 -17.85 3.67
N SER A 54 8.91 -18.07 4.63
CA SER A 54 8.52 -17.02 5.60
C SER A 54 9.72 -16.53 6.40
N ASN A 55 10.56 -17.44 6.88
CA ASN A 55 11.79 -17.07 7.62
C ASN A 55 12.87 -16.41 6.75
N TYR A 56 12.87 -16.65 5.43
CA TYR A 56 13.77 -15.98 4.49
C TYR A 56 13.35 -14.53 4.25
N TRP A 57 12.05 -14.25 4.12
CA TRP A 57 11.53 -12.93 3.79
C TRP A 57 11.28 -12.04 5.03
N LEU A 58 11.16 -12.64 6.23
CA LEU A 58 10.96 -11.90 7.47
C LEU A 58 12.30 -11.51 8.14
N PRO A 59 12.34 -10.36 8.83
CA PRO A 59 11.30 -9.33 8.93
C PRO A 59 11.13 -8.53 7.64
N VAL A 60 9.93 -8.01 7.40
CA VAL A 60 9.61 -7.16 6.24
C VAL A 60 10.48 -5.90 6.28
N ASP A 61 11.12 -5.54 5.17
CA ASP A 61 12.08 -4.44 5.15
C ASP A 61 11.42 -3.07 5.37
N ILE A 62 10.31 -2.80 4.68
CA ILE A 62 9.55 -1.55 4.84
C ILE A 62 8.07 -1.89 4.88
N TYR A 63 7.40 -1.44 5.93
CA TYR A 63 5.96 -1.54 6.10
C TYR A 63 5.32 -0.17 6.00
N ILE A 64 4.32 -0.01 5.12
CA ILE A 64 3.74 1.28 4.77
C ILE A 64 2.27 1.27 5.14
N GLY A 65 1.82 2.29 5.87
CA GLY A 65 0.42 2.43 6.27
C GLY A 65 0.13 3.73 7.00
N GLY A 66 -1.15 3.98 7.28
CA GLY A 66 -1.58 5.16 8.01
C GLY A 66 -1.17 5.11 9.48
N ILE A 67 -0.93 6.29 10.07
CA ILE A 67 -0.52 6.44 11.48
C ILE A 67 -1.58 5.90 12.45
N GLU A 68 -2.84 5.90 12.09
CA GLU A 68 -3.95 5.41 12.90
C GLU A 68 -3.84 3.92 13.26
N HIS A 69 -3.11 3.15 12.46
CA HIS A 69 -2.90 1.74 12.71
C HIS A 69 -1.84 1.44 13.77
N ALA A 70 -1.14 2.45 14.28
CA ALA A 70 -0.10 2.26 15.30
C ALA A 70 -0.62 1.61 16.59
N ILE A 71 -1.81 1.97 17.03
CA ILE A 71 -2.48 1.44 18.23
C ILE A 71 -3.53 0.37 17.93
N LEU A 72 -3.74 0.04 16.66
CA LEU A 72 -4.67 -0.99 16.20
C LEU A 72 -3.89 -2.14 15.56
N HIS A 73 -3.92 -2.23 14.25
CA HIS A 73 -3.28 -3.30 13.48
C HIS A 73 -1.81 -3.56 13.86
N LEU A 74 -0.99 -2.54 14.03
CA LEU A 74 0.43 -2.72 14.34
C LEU A 74 0.67 -3.30 15.73
N LEU A 75 -0.14 -2.93 16.71
CA LEU A 75 -0.07 -3.52 18.05
C LEU A 75 -0.36 -5.02 17.99
N TYR A 76 -1.45 -5.42 17.32
CA TYR A 76 -1.81 -6.82 17.14
C TYR A 76 -0.75 -7.58 16.33
N ALA A 77 -0.27 -7.02 15.22
CA ALA A 77 0.74 -7.65 14.38
C ALA A 77 2.04 -7.92 15.15
N ARG A 78 2.50 -6.96 15.94
CA ARG A 78 3.71 -7.11 16.77
C ARG A 78 3.50 -8.15 17.89
N PHE A 79 2.38 -8.10 18.58
CA PHE A 79 2.05 -9.08 19.62
C PHE A 79 1.97 -10.50 19.04
N PHE A 80 1.23 -10.66 17.96
CA PHE A 80 1.07 -11.95 17.29
C PHE A 80 2.39 -12.52 16.77
N HIS A 81 3.23 -11.66 16.20
CA HIS A 81 4.55 -12.04 15.74
C HIS A 81 5.45 -12.57 16.86
N LYS A 82 5.42 -11.93 18.03
CA LYS A 82 6.18 -12.39 19.21
C LYS A 82 5.67 -13.75 19.71
N VAL A 83 4.39 -13.97 19.70
CA VAL A 83 3.80 -15.29 20.02
C VAL A 83 4.24 -16.34 19.01
N LEU A 84 4.20 -16.04 17.71
CA LEU A 84 4.66 -16.97 16.66
C LEU A 84 6.17 -17.26 16.77
N ARG A 85 6.98 -16.27 17.17
CA ARG A 85 8.41 -16.47 17.46
C ARG A 85 8.61 -17.41 18.65
N ASP A 86 7.90 -17.18 19.74
CA ASP A 86 8.05 -17.97 20.96
C ASP A 86 7.58 -19.43 20.75
N LEU A 87 6.64 -19.64 19.83
CA LEU A 87 6.20 -20.95 19.36
C LEU A 87 7.14 -21.57 18.29
N GLY A 88 8.16 -20.86 17.84
CA GLY A 88 9.15 -21.35 16.88
C GLY A 88 8.73 -21.28 15.41
N TYR A 89 7.62 -20.63 15.07
CA TYR A 89 7.17 -20.50 13.69
C TYR A 89 7.96 -19.45 12.90
N VAL A 90 8.36 -18.39 13.52
CA VAL A 90 9.19 -17.33 12.93
C VAL A 90 10.44 -17.09 13.78
N LYS A 91 11.49 -16.54 13.18
CA LYS A 91 12.79 -16.34 13.85
C LYS A 91 13.07 -14.89 14.26
N SER A 92 12.45 -13.94 13.59
CA SER A 92 12.67 -12.52 13.85
C SER A 92 11.92 -12.04 15.10
N ASP A 93 12.50 -11.07 15.81
CA ASP A 93 11.90 -10.50 17.01
C ASP A 93 10.76 -9.53 16.72
N GLU A 94 10.83 -8.86 15.57
CA GLU A 94 9.84 -7.89 15.12
C GLU A 94 9.39 -8.24 13.69
N PRO A 95 8.12 -7.96 13.34
CA PRO A 95 7.60 -8.27 12.01
C PRO A 95 8.16 -7.37 10.91
N PHE A 96 8.52 -6.11 11.25
CA PHE A 96 8.91 -5.05 10.32
C PHE A 96 10.22 -4.41 10.79
N LYS A 97 11.17 -4.17 9.85
CA LYS A 97 12.42 -3.45 10.12
C LYS A 97 12.19 -1.94 10.19
N LYS A 98 11.37 -1.43 9.28
CA LYS A 98 11.07 0.00 9.16
C LYS A 98 9.58 0.21 8.91
N LEU A 99 9.01 1.17 9.62
CA LEU A 99 7.65 1.63 9.41
C LEU A 99 7.68 3.00 8.70
N LEU A 100 6.96 3.11 7.59
CA LEU A 100 6.69 4.36 6.92
C LEU A 100 5.22 4.72 7.19
N THR A 101 5.01 5.69 8.06
CA THR A 101 3.65 6.19 8.36
C THR A 101 3.22 7.21 7.33
N GLN A 102 2.11 6.93 6.65
CA GLN A 102 1.56 7.85 5.65
C GLN A 102 0.72 8.94 6.30
N GLY A 103 0.83 10.15 5.73
CA GLY A 103 -0.04 11.27 6.05
C GLY A 103 -1.47 11.06 5.53
N MET A 104 -2.38 11.90 5.98
CA MET A 104 -3.80 11.85 5.59
C MET A 104 -4.01 12.50 4.23
N VAL A 105 -4.94 11.94 3.44
CA VAL A 105 -5.47 12.65 2.26
C VAL A 105 -6.60 13.55 2.74
N LEU A 106 -6.44 14.84 2.48
CA LEU A 106 -7.38 15.89 2.86
C LEU A 106 -8.19 16.35 1.65
N LYS A 107 -9.38 16.82 1.89
CA LYS A 107 -10.20 17.55 0.92
C LYS A 107 -10.77 18.78 1.59
N ASP A 108 -10.51 19.95 0.99
CA ASP A 108 -10.91 21.25 1.52
C ASP A 108 -10.36 21.49 2.95
N GLY A 109 -9.09 21.13 3.17
CA GLY A 109 -8.39 21.28 4.44
C GLY A 109 -8.82 20.32 5.55
N ALA A 110 -9.68 19.34 5.27
CA ALA A 110 -10.21 18.42 6.26
C ALA A 110 -10.00 16.95 5.87
N LYS A 111 -9.84 16.09 6.90
CA LYS A 111 -9.83 14.63 6.69
C LYS A 111 -11.12 14.20 5.98
N MET A 112 -10.98 13.41 4.93
CA MET A 112 -12.10 12.82 4.22
C MET A 112 -12.94 11.92 5.12
N SER A 113 -14.25 12.08 5.09
CA SER A 113 -15.20 11.30 5.88
C SER A 113 -16.54 11.21 5.17
N LYS A 114 -17.15 10.02 5.17
CA LYS A 114 -18.50 9.82 4.62
C LYS A 114 -19.53 10.71 5.32
N SER A 115 -19.42 10.92 6.63
CA SER A 115 -20.32 11.75 7.40
C SER A 115 -20.21 13.25 7.07
N LYS A 116 -19.06 13.70 6.56
CA LYS A 116 -18.84 15.09 6.10
C LYS A 116 -19.18 15.29 4.62
N GLY A 117 -19.39 14.20 3.87
CA GLY A 117 -19.66 14.27 2.43
C GLY A 117 -18.48 14.79 1.58
N ASN A 118 -17.26 14.81 2.13
CA ASN A 118 -16.05 15.30 1.45
C ASN A 118 -15.15 14.18 0.94
N THR A 119 -15.67 12.97 0.79
CA THR A 119 -14.93 11.85 0.20
C THR A 119 -14.79 12.03 -1.31
N VAL A 120 -13.63 11.68 -1.83
CA VAL A 120 -13.38 11.63 -3.28
C VAL A 120 -13.47 10.18 -3.73
N ASP A 121 -14.39 9.91 -4.64
CA ASP A 121 -14.46 8.63 -5.35
C ASP A 121 -13.40 8.63 -6.46
N PRO A 122 -12.45 7.69 -6.48
CA PRO A 122 -11.43 7.65 -7.52
C PRO A 122 -11.96 7.20 -8.89
N GLU A 123 -13.09 6.48 -8.96
CA GLU A 123 -13.54 5.84 -10.18
C GLU A 123 -13.80 6.82 -11.33
N PRO A 124 -14.52 7.95 -11.16
CA PRO A 124 -14.70 8.93 -12.23
C PRO A 124 -13.40 9.55 -12.72
N TYR A 125 -12.42 9.68 -11.83
CA TYR A 125 -11.09 10.18 -12.20
C TYR A 125 -10.25 9.14 -12.94
N ILE A 126 -10.39 7.85 -12.60
CA ILE A 126 -9.76 6.74 -13.33
C ILE A 126 -10.29 6.68 -14.74
N GLU A 127 -11.61 6.79 -14.92
CA GLU A 127 -12.25 6.80 -16.23
C GLU A 127 -11.77 7.99 -17.09
N LYS A 128 -11.67 9.16 -16.49
CA LYS A 128 -11.30 10.40 -17.22
C LYS A 128 -9.82 10.53 -17.50
N PHE A 129 -8.95 10.19 -16.54
CA PHE A 129 -7.53 10.50 -16.57
C PHE A 129 -6.63 9.27 -16.58
N GLY A 130 -7.17 8.08 -16.31
CA GLY A 130 -6.42 6.85 -16.12
C GLY A 130 -5.84 6.70 -14.71
N ALA A 131 -5.70 5.45 -14.24
CA ALA A 131 -5.20 5.13 -12.92
C ALA A 131 -3.77 5.67 -12.65
N ASP A 132 -2.92 5.67 -13.68
CA ASP A 132 -1.53 6.13 -13.55
C ASP A 132 -1.42 7.63 -13.27
N SER A 133 -2.39 8.42 -13.74
CA SER A 133 -2.46 9.85 -13.44
C SER A 133 -2.72 10.09 -11.94
N ILE A 134 -3.61 9.30 -11.35
CA ILE A 134 -3.91 9.36 -9.90
C ILE A 134 -2.71 8.90 -9.10
N ARG A 135 -2.09 7.78 -9.46
CA ARG A 135 -0.88 7.26 -8.80
C ARG A 135 0.24 8.29 -8.83
N THR A 136 0.47 8.90 -9.99
CA THR A 136 1.49 9.95 -10.15
C THR A 136 1.17 11.15 -9.27
N PHE A 137 -0.08 11.60 -9.23
CA PHE A 137 -0.51 12.70 -8.36
C PHE A 137 -0.27 12.38 -6.88
N MET A 138 -0.69 11.21 -6.41
CA MET A 138 -0.54 10.80 -5.02
C MET A 138 0.91 10.78 -4.54
N ILE A 139 1.84 10.38 -5.41
CA ILE A 139 3.26 10.29 -5.06
C ILE A 139 3.97 11.65 -5.22
N PHE A 140 3.57 12.44 -6.23
CA PHE A 140 4.24 13.69 -6.57
C PHE A 140 3.80 14.88 -5.69
N ALA A 141 2.53 14.90 -5.27
CA ALA A 141 1.96 16.08 -4.63
C ALA A 141 2.45 16.32 -3.20
N SER A 142 2.91 15.26 -2.50
CA SER A 142 3.44 15.38 -1.14
C SER A 142 4.36 14.20 -0.81
N PRO A 143 5.42 14.39 0.02
CA PRO A 143 6.12 13.28 0.63
C PRO A 143 5.16 12.35 1.37
N PRO A 144 5.37 11.03 1.36
CA PRO A 144 4.40 10.07 1.89
C PRO A 144 4.09 10.25 3.38
N GLU A 145 5.00 10.82 4.16
CA GLU A 145 4.80 11.08 5.60
C GLU A 145 3.95 12.33 5.88
N GLN A 146 3.74 13.16 4.88
CA GLN A 146 2.98 14.40 5.00
C GLN A 146 1.55 14.24 4.51
N SER A 147 0.65 15.06 5.03
CA SER A 147 -0.72 15.11 4.52
C SER A 147 -0.75 15.69 3.11
N LEU A 148 -1.59 15.10 2.27
CA LEU A 148 -1.80 15.48 0.89
C LEU A 148 -3.17 16.15 0.76
N GLU A 149 -3.22 17.34 0.17
CA GLU A 149 -4.47 17.99 -0.22
C GLU A 149 -4.91 17.50 -1.61
N TRP A 150 -6.12 16.98 -1.73
CA TRP A 150 -6.66 16.56 -3.02
C TRP A 150 -6.87 17.77 -3.93
N SER A 151 -6.36 17.68 -5.15
CA SER A 151 -6.43 18.75 -6.14
C SER A 151 -6.76 18.22 -7.53
N ASP A 152 -7.92 18.57 -8.04
CA ASP A 152 -8.33 18.20 -9.41
C ASP A 152 -7.41 18.80 -10.47
N SER A 153 -6.95 20.04 -10.27
CA SER A 153 -5.99 20.70 -11.16
C SER A 153 -4.61 20.05 -11.12
N GLY A 154 -4.16 19.59 -9.93
CA GLY A 154 -2.93 18.84 -9.77
C GLY A 154 -2.97 17.50 -10.51
N LEU A 155 -4.09 16.78 -10.40
CA LEU A 155 -4.31 15.54 -11.12
C LEU A 155 -4.30 15.74 -12.65
N GLU A 156 -4.97 16.79 -13.15
CA GLU A 156 -4.93 17.14 -14.57
C GLU A 156 -3.50 17.46 -15.05
N GLY A 157 -2.70 18.14 -14.21
CA GLY A 157 -1.29 18.41 -14.47
C GLY A 157 -0.49 17.13 -14.64
N CYS A 158 -0.68 16.14 -13.76
CA CYS A 158 -0.03 14.83 -13.85
C CYS A 158 -0.45 14.08 -15.13
N HIS A 159 -1.74 14.11 -15.48
CA HIS A 159 -2.20 13.52 -16.74
C HIS A 159 -1.53 14.14 -17.98
N LYS A 160 -1.44 15.47 -18.03
CA LYS A 160 -0.73 16.17 -19.12
C LYS A 160 0.76 15.80 -19.16
N PHE A 161 1.39 15.63 -18.00
CA PHE A 161 2.78 15.16 -17.91
C PHE A 161 2.94 13.76 -18.50
N LEU A 162 2.12 12.80 -18.09
CA LEU A 162 2.17 11.43 -18.61
C LEU A 162 1.92 11.37 -20.12
N LYS A 163 0.97 12.15 -20.63
CA LYS A 163 0.76 12.27 -22.09
C LYS A 163 1.98 12.80 -22.84
N ARG A 164 2.66 13.80 -22.29
CA ARG A 164 3.90 14.32 -22.90
C ARG A 164 5.00 13.28 -22.90
N LEU A 165 5.16 12.54 -21.79
CA LEU A 165 6.13 11.45 -21.67
C LEU A 165 5.84 10.33 -22.69
N TRP A 166 4.60 9.93 -22.84
CA TRP A 166 4.16 8.93 -23.82
C TRP A 166 4.46 9.38 -25.26
N ASN A 167 4.12 10.63 -25.57
CA ASN A 167 4.41 11.18 -26.89
C ASN A 167 5.91 11.28 -27.18
N LEU A 168 6.72 11.60 -26.17
CA LEU A 168 8.17 11.60 -26.29
C LEU A 168 8.71 10.19 -26.55
N SER A 169 8.26 9.20 -25.80
CA SER A 169 8.64 7.79 -25.99
C SER A 169 8.33 7.31 -27.42
N ASN A 170 7.11 7.63 -27.91
CA ASN A 170 6.73 7.28 -29.28
C ASN A 170 7.63 7.98 -30.34
N LYS A 171 8.03 9.22 -30.11
CA LYS A 171 8.98 9.92 -31.00
C LYS A 171 10.36 9.27 -30.98
N VAL A 172 10.84 8.86 -29.80
CA VAL A 172 12.13 8.17 -29.66
C VAL A 172 12.10 6.80 -30.35
N ASN A 173 11.04 6.03 -30.14
CA ASN A 173 10.89 4.70 -30.75
C ASN A 173 10.79 4.76 -32.28
N ASN A 174 10.29 5.86 -32.85
CA ASN A 174 10.20 6.09 -34.29
C ASN A 174 11.35 6.97 -34.81
N PHE A 175 12.41 7.16 -34.01
CA PHE A 175 13.54 7.99 -34.37
C PHE A 175 14.41 7.27 -35.41
N ASP A 176 14.64 7.97 -36.54
CA ASP A 176 15.50 7.51 -37.61
C ASP A 176 16.93 7.96 -37.33
N GLU A 177 17.75 7.02 -36.81
CA GLU A 177 19.15 7.31 -36.48
C GLU A 177 19.97 7.80 -37.66
N THR A 178 19.55 7.53 -38.91
CA THR A 178 20.27 7.98 -40.13
C THR A 178 20.13 9.48 -40.34
N LYS A 179 19.15 10.11 -39.75
CA LYS A 179 18.90 11.55 -39.80
C LYS A 179 19.54 12.36 -38.66
N PHE A 180 20.22 11.66 -37.74
CA PHE A 180 20.83 12.30 -36.58
C PHE A 180 22.21 12.86 -36.92
N ASP A 181 22.33 14.17 -36.88
CA ASP A 181 23.64 14.84 -36.96
C ASP A 181 24.35 14.77 -35.60
N LYS A 182 25.28 13.82 -35.47
CA LYS A 182 26.08 13.60 -34.24
C LYS A 182 26.97 14.80 -33.87
N ASN A 183 27.10 15.78 -34.74
CA ASN A 183 27.98 16.95 -34.57
C ASN A 183 27.24 18.24 -34.16
N SER A 184 25.93 18.15 -33.90
CA SER A 184 25.18 19.34 -33.45
C SER A 184 25.65 19.76 -32.05
N GLU A 185 26.47 20.79 -31.97
CA GLU A 185 26.96 21.41 -30.73
C GLU A 185 25.80 21.89 -29.82
N SER A 186 24.68 22.29 -30.41
CA SER A 186 23.50 22.73 -29.68
C SER A 186 22.88 21.62 -28.84
N LEU A 187 22.82 20.39 -29.36
CA LEU A 187 22.33 19.23 -28.63
C LEU A 187 23.25 18.78 -27.48
N LYS A 188 24.57 18.92 -27.66
CA LYS A 188 25.55 18.64 -26.60
C LYS A 188 25.41 19.63 -25.45
N LEU A 189 25.23 20.90 -25.73
CA LEU A 189 25.05 21.97 -24.74
C LEU A 189 23.72 21.84 -23.99
N GLU A 190 22.64 21.45 -24.67
CA GLU A 190 21.33 21.27 -24.05
C GLU A 190 21.27 20.02 -23.13
N ASN A 191 21.90 18.93 -23.55
CA ASN A 191 22.07 17.76 -22.73
C ASN A 191 22.93 18.02 -21.48
N ILE A 192 24.04 18.76 -21.61
CA ILE A 192 24.87 19.13 -20.47
C ILE A 192 24.10 20.00 -19.47
N LYS A 193 23.27 20.95 -19.94
CA LYS A 193 22.40 21.77 -19.07
C LYS A 193 21.31 20.97 -18.37
N ILE A 194 20.77 19.92 -19.01
CA ILE A 194 19.79 19.01 -18.38
C ILE A 194 20.47 18.16 -17.32
N PHE A 195 21.65 17.59 -17.63
CA PHE A 195 22.39 16.76 -16.67
C PHE A 195 22.92 17.56 -15.47
N SER A 196 23.36 18.82 -15.66
CA SER A 196 23.77 19.65 -14.53
C SER A 196 22.59 19.96 -13.58
N LYS A 197 21.40 20.24 -14.12
CA LYS A 197 20.20 20.47 -13.30
C LYS A 197 19.72 19.25 -12.52
N ILE A 198 19.95 18.03 -13.03
CA ILE A 198 19.57 16.78 -12.34
C ILE A 198 20.55 16.47 -11.19
N ASN A 199 21.79 16.95 -11.27
CA ASN A 199 22.80 16.71 -10.23
C ASN A 199 22.82 17.79 -9.13
N ASP A 200 22.13 18.91 -9.32
CA ASP A 200 22.08 20.04 -8.37
C ASP A 200 20.82 19.99 -7.46
N ASP A 201 19.88 19.05 -7.68
CA ASP A 201 18.71 18.72 -6.85
C ASP A 201 18.94 17.42 -6.02
#